data_40c7c9f97b20bb07746e74aeb42dd94c
#
_entry.id   40c7c9f97b20bb07746e74aeb42dd94c
#
_cell.length_a   1.000
_cell.length_b   1.000
_cell.length_c   1.000
_cell.angle_alpha   90.00
_cell.angle_beta   90.00
_cell.angle_gamma   90.00
#
_symmetry.space_group_name_H-M   'P 1'
#
loop_
_entity.id
_entity.type
_entity.pdbx_description
1 polymer ?
#
loop_
_entity_poly.entity_id
_entity_poly.type
_entity_poly.pdbx_seq_one_letter_code
_entity_poly.pdbx_strand_id
1 'polypeptide(L)' 'MTEDEETKLKVQLERLRQEHRDLDAAIEALQTVPGSDILQVQRLKKRKLALRDRISFIEDQLTPDIIA' A
#
# COMPACT_ATOMS: atom_id res chain seq x y z
N MET A 1 19.76 0.61 12.77
CA MET A 1 18.65 1.59 12.63
C MET A 1 18.40 2.26 13.97
N THR A 2 18.29 3.57 13.98
CA THR A 2 18.03 4.29 15.22
C THR A 2 16.54 4.26 15.55
N GLU A 3 16.19 4.59 16.78
CA GLU A 3 14.80 4.65 17.21
C GLU A 3 14.01 5.66 16.38
N ASP A 4 14.61 6.80 16.07
CA ASP A 4 13.97 7.82 15.26
C ASP A 4 13.68 7.32 13.85
N GLU A 5 14.62 6.63 13.25
CA GLU A 5 14.44 6.09 11.93
C GLU A 5 13.33 5.01 11.92
N GLU A 6 13.34 4.19 12.95
CA GLU A 6 12.32 3.17 13.10
C GLU A 6 10.93 3.78 13.23
N THR A 7 10.82 4.83 14.04
CA THR A 7 9.54 5.52 14.23
C THR A 7 9.05 6.13 12.93
N LYS A 8 9.95 6.76 12.18
CA LYS A 8 9.60 7.35 10.88
C LYS A 8 9.10 6.29 9.90
N LEU A 9 9.75 5.15 9.88
CA LEU A 9 9.33 4.06 9.00
C LEU A 9 7.96 3.52 9.40
N LYS A 10 7.70 3.43 10.68
CA LYS A 10 6.40 2.96 11.17
C LYS A 10 5.28 3.93 10.78
N VAL A 11 5.53 5.22 10.89
CA VAL A 11 4.55 6.23 10.49
C VAL A 11 4.30 6.15 8.99
N GLN A 12 5.36 6.02 8.21
CA GLN A 12 5.24 5.89 6.77
C GLN A 12 4.45 4.63 6.39
N LEU A 13 4.73 3.54 7.06
CA LEU A 13 4.04 2.29 6.84
C LEU A 13 2.54 2.42 7.08
N GLU A 14 2.15 3.08 8.16
CA GLU A 14 0.74 3.30 8.46
C GLU A 14 0.05 4.11 7.38
N ARG A 15 0.71 5.15 6.89
CA ARG A 15 0.17 5.96 5.80
C ARG A 15 -0.03 5.15 4.54
N LEU A 16 0.96 4.34 4.19
CA LEU A 16 0.89 3.52 2.99
C LEU A 16 -0.21 2.46 3.10
N ARG A 17 -0.37 1.88 4.28
CA ARG A 17 -1.45 0.93 4.51
C ARG A 17 -2.81 1.59 4.36
N GLN A 18 -2.96 2.80 4.87
CA GLN A 18 -4.21 3.52 4.73
C GLN A 18 -4.50 3.84 3.28
N GLU A 19 -3.50 4.32 2.53
CA GLU A 19 -3.66 4.57 1.10
C GLU A 19 -4.03 3.30 0.34
N HIS A 20 -3.43 2.18 0.72
CA HIS A 20 -3.72 0.90 0.09
C HIS A 20 -5.18 0.50 0.31
N ARG A 21 -5.67 0.67 1.52
CA ARG A 21 -7.08 0.39 1.83
C ARG A 21 -8.02 1.30 1.06
N ASP A 22 -7.67 2.59 0.97
CA ASP A 22 -8.48 3.56 0.25
C ASP A 22 -8.55 3.22 -1.24
N LEU A 23 -7.43 2.82 -1.81
CA LEU A 23 -7.40 2.42 -3.22
C LEU A 23 -8.20 1.14 -3.45
N ASP A 24 -8.09 0.20 -2.54
CA ASP A 24 -8.82 -1.05 -2.65
C ASP A 24 -10.32 -0.79 -2.64
N ALA A 25 -10.78 0.07 -1.73
CA ALA A 25 -12.19 0.44 -1.65
C ALA A 25 -12.64 1.19 -2.90
N ALA A 26 -11.81 2.08 -3.43
CA ALA A 26 -12.13 2.82 -4.64
C ALA A 26 -12.24 1.91 -5.86
N ILE A 27 -11.33 0.95 -5.97
CA ILE A 27 -11.35 -0.02 -7.06
C ILE A 27 -12.64 -0.85 -6.99
N GLU A 28 -12.97 -1.33 -5.81
CA GLU A 28 -14.18 -2.11 -5.63
C GLU A 28 -15.42 -1.32 -5.99
N ALA A 29 -15.51 -0.08 -5.54
CA ALA A 29 -16.63 0.79 -5.84
C ALA A 29 -16.77 1.02 -7.33
N LEU A 30 -15.67 1.26 -8.03
CA LEU A 30 -15.70 1.48 -9.47
C LEU A 30 -16.10 0.23 -10.23
N GLN A 31 -15.66 -0.93 -9.78
CA GLN A 31 -15.97 -2.19 -10.45
C GLN A 31 -17.45 -2.57 -10.33
N THR A 32 -18.14 -2.07 -9.32
CA THR A 32 -19.56 -2.37 -9.14
C THR A 32 -20.47 -1.41 -9.89
N VAL A 33 -19.93 -0.33 -10.46
CA VAL A 33 -20.72 0.64 -11.20
C VAL A 33 -20.72 0.27 -12.68
N PRO A 34 -21.91 0.07 -13.28
CA PRO A 34 -21.99 -0.24 -14.70
C PRO A 34 -21.44 0.91 -15.53
N GLY A 35 -20.63 0.60 -16.51
CA GLY A 35 -20.06 1.63 -17.37
C GLY A 35 -18.84 2.33 -16.82
N SER A 36 -18.24 1.79 -15.76
CA SER A 36 -17.03 2.38 -15.21
C SER A 36 -15.90 2.34 -16.22
N ASP A 37 -15.01 3.31 -16.10
CA ASP A 37 -13.85 3.41 -16.97
C ASP A 37 -12.82 2.34 -16.62
N ILE A 38 -12.63 1.40 -17.50
CA ILE A 38 -11.67 0.32 -17.32
C ILE A 38 -10.25 0.83 -17.16
N LEU A 39 -9.91 1.89 -17.90
CA LEU A 39 -8.57 2.46 -17.80
C LEU A 39 -8.32 3.04 -16.42
N GLN A 40 -9.32 3.67 -15.84
CA GLN A 40 -9.20 4.22 -14.49
C GLN A 40 -9.00 3.11 -13.48
N VAL A 41 -9.76 2.03 -13.60
CA VAL A 41 -9.60 0.87 -12.71
C VAL A 41 -8.20 0.29 -12.83
N GLN A 42 -7.68 0.17 -14.04
CA GLN A 42 -6.36 -0.37 -14.26
C GLN A 42 -5.27 0.52 -13.66
N ARG A 43 -5.42 1.84 -13.78
CA ARG A 43 -4.48 2.77 -13.16
C ARG A 43 -4.47 2.64 -11.64
N LEU A 44 -5.63 2.52 -11.05
CA LEU A 44 -5.75 2.36 -9.60
C LEU A 44 -5.15 1.05 -9.13
N LYS A 45 -5.37 -0.02 -9.88
CA LYS A 45 -4.78 -1.32 -9.56
C LYS A 45 -3.26 -1.27 -9.63
N LYS A 46 -2.72 -0.59 -10.63
CA LYS A 46 -1.28 -0.44 -10.78
C LYS A 46 -0.70 0.33 -9.59
N ARG A 47 -1.38 1.40 -9.19
CA ARG A 47 -0.97 2.18 -8.03
C ARG A 47 -1.03 1.36 -6.75
N LYS A 48 -2.07 0.54 -6.62
CA LYS A 48 -2.21 -0.35 -5.47
C LYS A 48 -1.04 -1.32 -5.37
N LEU A 49 -0.61 -1.89 -6.50
CA LEU A 49 0.53 -2.80 -6.52
C LEU A 49 1.82 -2.09 -6.12
N ALA A 50 2.02 -0.87 -6.60
CA ALA A 50 3.19 -0.09 -6.23
C ALA A 50 3.22 0.20 -4.73
N LEU A 51 2.07 0.52 -4.16
CA LEU A 51 1.97 0.72 -2.71
C LEU A 51 2.26 -0.56 -1.94
N ARG A 52 1.76 -1.66 -2.43
CA ARG A 52 2.00 -2.96 -1.79
C ARG A 52 3.49 -3.29 -1.76
N ASP A 53 4.18 -3.05 -2.87
CA ASP A 53 5.61 -3.29 -2.94
C ASP A 53 6.38 -2.43 -1.94
N ARG A 54 5.96 -1.18 -1.82
CA ARG A 54 6.58 -0.27 -0.89
C ARG A 54 6.32 -0.66 0.56
N ILE A 55 5.10 -1.09 0.85
CA ILE A 55 4.75 -1.61 2.17
C ILE A 55 5.64 -2.79 2.54
N SER A 56 5.78 -3.75 1.63
CA SER A 56 6.62 -4.92 1.83
C SER A 56 8.06 -4.54 2.12
N PHE A 57 8.57 -3.59 1.36
CA PHE A 57 9.93 -3.12 1.53
C PHE A 57 10.15 -2.55 2.94
N ILE A 58 9.22 -1.73 3.40
CA ILE A 58 9.33 -1.12 4.73
C ILE A 58 9.17 -2.16 5.82
N GLU A 59 8.24 -3.09 5.65
CA GLU A 59 8.06 -4.18 6.62
C GLU A 59 9.32 -5.01 6.77
N ASP A 60 9.98 -5.28 5.66
CA ASP A 60 11.24 -6.03 5.69
C ASP A 60 12.32 -5.30 6.46
N GLN A 61 12.33 -3.98 6.38
CA GLN A 61 13.30 -3.18 7.13
C GLN A 61 13.00 -3.13 8.61
N LEU A 62 11.72 -3.18 8.97
CA LEU A 62 11.33 -3.11 10.37
C LEU A 62 11.42 -4.45 11.10
N THR A 63 11.35 -5.56 10.36
CA THR A 63 11.43 -6.87 10.97
C THR A 63 12.51 -7.67 10.30
N PRO A 64 13.73 -7.33 10.48
CA PRO A 64 14.81 -8.03 9.83
C PRO A 64 14.93 -9.38 10.38
N ASP A 65 15.20 -10.15 9.63
CA ASP A 65 15.50 -11.38 10.01
C ASP A 65 14.97 -12.18 10.83
N ILE A 66 14.22 -12.27 11.07
CA ILE A 66 13.71 -13.02 11.91
C ILE A 66 13.71 -14.29 11.56
N ILE A 67 13.90 -14.77 10.89
CA ILE A 67 13.83 -15.94 10.56
C ILE A 67 14.21 -16.88 10.93
N ALA A 68 14.21 -17.17 11.18
CA ALA A 68 14.62 -18.07 11.62
C ALA A 68 14.51 -19.17 11.02
#